data_9bd8b64b833f9ff49b31995cf120a439
#
_entry.id   9bd8b64b833f9ff49b31995cf120a439
#
_cell.length_a   1.000
_cell.length_b   1.000
_cell.length_c   1.000
_cell.angle_alpha   90.00
_cell.angle_beta   90.00
_cell.angle_gamma   90.00
#
_symmetry.space_group_name_H-M   'P 1'
#
loop_
_entity.id
_entity.type
_entity.pdbx_description
1 polymer ?
#
loop_
_entity_poly.entity_id
_entity_poly.type
_entity_poly.pdbx_seq_one_letter_code
_entity_poly.pdbx_strand_id
1 'polypeptide(L)'
;QDQSLKRFAADPRCLNVFGPQRVGRDDAHEGTPPATWKIGRALLQGDAAEAFRVVCASALSDFATNEALRDVVQGISTDNFARAASKKLSNALPRSSPARDVAQAYVRTGDAAKAVKAAPHAARTMWAHAYQAFLFNKGAAAACRAGDVPAALPLVGSSVDAPDPSTPAGNAMRAQLR
;
A
#
# COMPACT_ATOMS: atom_id res chain seq x y z
N GLN A 1 12.54 6.20 -29.90
CA GLN A 1 11.58 7.22 -29.49
C GLN A 1 10.54 7.54 -30.58
N ASP A 2 10.94 7.61 -31.84
CA ASP A 2 10.07 7.99 -32.97
C ASP A 2 8.92 6.97 -33.23
N GLN A 3 9.17 5.67 -33.06
CA GLN A 3 8.17 4.64 -33.30
C GLN A 3 7.03 4.64 -32.26
N SER A 4 7.33 4.95 -31.02
CA SER A 4 6.31 5.07 -29.95
C SER A 4 5.43 6.29 -30.15
N LEU A 5 5.99 7.41 -30.58
CA LEU A 5 5.25 8.62 -30.90
C LEU A 5 4.35 8.43 -32.12
N LYS A 6 4.83 7.72 -33.16
CA LYS A 6 3.99 7.41 -34.33
C LYS A 6 2.83 6.48 -33.99
N ARG A 7 3.04 5.50 -33.12
CA ARG A 7 1.94 4.64 -32.63
C ARG A 7 0.92 5.43 -31.80
N PHE A 8 1.40 6.32 -30.91
CA PHE A 8 0.51 7.16 -30.13
C PHE A 8 -0.27 8.15 -30.99
N ALA A 9 0.34 8.70 -32.05
CA ALA A 9 -0.34 9.59 -32.99
C ALA A 9 -1.43 8.88 -33.81
N ALA A 10 -1.21 7.59 -34.13
CA ALA A 10 -2.18 6.77 -34.85
C ALA A 10 -3.34 6.29 -33.97
N ASP A 11 -3.06 6.04 -32.68
CA ASP A 11 -4.06 5.65 -31.67
C ASP A 11 -3.72 6.33 -30.34
N PRO A 12 -4.30 7.50 -30.05
CA PRO A 12 -3.98 8.33 -28.89
C PRO A 12 -4.50 7.75 -27.56
N ARG A 13 -5.03 6.54 -27.56
CA ARG A 13 -5.42 5.87 -26.32
C ARG A 13 -4.20 5.46 -25.53
N CYS A 14 -4.13 5.88 -24.29
CA CYS A 14 -3.12 5.44 -23.35
C CYS A 14 -3.78 4.75 -22.15
N LEU A 15 -3.11 3.72 -21.64
CA LEU A 15 -3.55 3.07 -20.43
C LEU A 15 -3.30 4.02 -19.24
N ASN A 16 -4.38 4.47 -18.60
CA ASN A 16 -4.28 5.26 -17.38
C ASN A 16 -4.03 4.31 -16.19
N VAL A 17 -2.82 4.34 -15.67
CA VAL A 17 -2.42 3.53 -14.50
C VAL A 17 -1.88 4.42 -13.39
N PHE A 18 -2.04 3.95 -12.15
CA PHE A 18 -1.49 4.66 -11.00
C PHE A 18 0.00 4.34 -10.82
N GLY A 19 0.81 5.38 -10.70
CA GLY A 19 2.25 5.25 -10.51
C GLY A 19 2.66 4.84 -9.09
N PRO A 20 3.98 4.59 -8.88
CA PRO A 20 4.54 4.19 -7.58
C PRO A 20 4.27 5.18 -6.45
N GLN A 21 4.11 6.46 -6.75
CA GLN A 21 3.76 7.48 -5.77
C GLN A 21 2.43 7.17 -5.07
N ARG A 22 1.47 6.58 -5.80
CA ARG A 22 0.14 6.24 -5.28
C ARG A 22 0.14 4.88 -4.58
N VAL A 23 0.69 3.86 -5.23
CA VAL A 23 0.62 2.47 -4.76
C VAL A 23 1.79 2.08 -3.86
N GLY A 24 2.88 2.83 -3.90
CA GLY A 24 4.17 2.45 -3.33
C GLY A 24 4.98 1.59 -4.28
N ARG A 25 6.24 1.39 -3.98
CA ARG A 25 7.12 0.46 -4.71
C ARG A 25 7.02 -0.92 -4.08
N ASP A 26 6.99 -1.94 -4.89
CA ASP A 26 7.00 -3.36 -4.46
C ASP A 26 8.27 -4.05 -4.99
N ASP A 27 9.36 -3.29 -5.04
CA ASP A 27 10.66 -3.81 -5.47
C ASP A 27 11.15 -4.78 -4.38
N ALA A 28 11.34 -6.03 -4.75
CA ALA A 28 11.73 -7.11 -3.84
C ALA A 28 13.23 -7.06 -3.46
N HIS A 29 13.81 -5.88 -3.35
CA HIS A 29 15.18 -5.71 -2.89
C HIS A 29 15.22 -5.64 -1.36
N GLU A 30 16.19 -6.29 -0.77
CA GLU A 30 16.45 -6.24 0.67
C GLU A 30 16.60 -4.79 1.13
N GLY A 31 15.82 -4.39 2.15
CA GLY A 31 15.78 -3.01 2.66
C GLY A 31 14.76 -2.08 1.99
N THR A 32 14.03 -2.52 0.97
CA THR A 32 12.94 -1.73 0.39
C THR A 32 11.72 -1.72 1.32
N PRO A 33 11.08 -0.55 1.53
CA PRO A 33 9.88 -0.48 2.36
C PRO A 33 8.74 -1.26 1.75
N PRO A 34 7.88 -1.83 2.57
CA PRO A 34 6.66 -2.43 2.06
C PRO A 34 5.81 -1.37 1.35
N ALA A 35 5.27 -1.74 0.21
CA ALA A 35 4.44 -0.84 -0.59
C ALA A 35 3.19 -0.36 0.18
N THR A 36 2.82 0.89 0.00
CA THR A 36 1.69 1.55 0.71
C THR A 36 0.37 0.80 0.55
N TRP A 37 0.14 0.15 -0.60
CA TRP A 37 -1.08 -0.63 -0.85
C TRP A 37 -1.25 -1.80 0.13
N LYS A 38 -0.15 -2.34 0.70
CA LYS A 38 -0.21 -3.44 1.69
C LYS A 38 -0.89 -3.00 2.98
N ILE A 39 -0.70 -1.73 3.39
CA ILE A 39 -1.43 -1.16 4.53
C ILE A 39 -2.93 -1.16 4.24
N GLY A 40 -3.32 -0.65 3.08
CA GLY A 40 -4.73 -0.60 2.67
C GLY A 40 -5.37 -1.97 2.59
N ARG A 41 -4.65 -2.98 2.07
CA ARG A 41 -5.10 -4.38 2.05
C ARG A 41 -5.38 -4.89 3.47
N ALA A 42 -4.42 -4.78 4.37
CA ALA A 42 -4.53 -5.25 5.74
C ALA A 42 -5.71 -4.57 6.48
N LEU A 43 -5.90 -3.25 6.27
CA LEU A 43 -7.03 -2.51 6.83
C LEU A 43 -8.39 -3.06 6.36
N LEU A 44 -8.53 -3.34 5.07
CA LEU A 44 -9.78 -3.84 4.48
C LEU A 44 -10.05 -5.30 4.85
N GLN A 45 -9.00 -6.07 5.10
CA GLN A 45 -9.12 -7.45 5.61
C GLN A 45 -9.39 -7.51 7.13
N GLY A 46 -9.36 -6.37 7.83
CA GLY A 46 -9.51 -6.34 9.29
C GLY A 46 -8.26 -6.80 10.05
N ASP A 47 -7.15 -7.04 9.36
CA ASP A 47 -5.87 -7.43 9.97
C ASP A 47 -5.13 -6.21 10.51
N ALA A 48 -5.52 -5.80 11.72
CA ALA A 48 -4.94 -4.63 12.37
C ALA A 48 -3.47 -4.84 12.76
N ALA A 49 -3.07 -6.07 13.05
CA ALA A 49 -1.69 -6.39 13.42
C ALA A 49 -0.76 -6.22 12.21
N GLU A 50 -1.14 -6.76 11.06
CA GLU A 50 -0.40 -6.59 9.82
C GLU A 50 -0.41 -5.12 9.36
N ALA A 51 -1.56 -4.42 9.44
CA ALA A 51 -1.62 -3.00 9.12
C ALA A 51 -0.64 -2.18 9.96
N PHE A 52 -0.61 -2.43 11.27
CA PHE A 52 0.32 -1.79 12.20
C PHE A 52 1.78 -2.07 11.83
N ARG A 53 2.12 -3.34 11.59
CA ARG A 53 3.46 -3.77 11.18
C ARG A 53 3.92 -3.06 9.91
N VAL A 54 3.08 -3.05 8.88
CA VAL A 54 3.41 -2.44 7.58
C VAL A 54 3.54 -0.92 7.68
N VAL A 55 2.69 -0.23 8.48
CA VAL A 55 2.82 1.22 8.74
C VAL A 55 4.16 1.53 9.37
N CYS A 56 4.55 0.79 10.40
CA CYS A 56 5.83 0.99 11.08
C CYS A 56 7.01 0.72 10.13
N ALA A 57 6.98 -0.39 9.39
CA ALA A 57 8.03 -0.76 8.45
C ALA A 57 8.17 0.26 7.30
N SER A 58 7.06 0.77 6.75
CA SER A 58 7.10 1.79 5.68
C SER A 58 7.73 3.09 6.13
N ALA A 59 7.46 3.51 7.38
CA ALA A 59 7.99 4.75 7.91
C ALA A 59 9.52 4.74 8.09
N LEU A 60 10.11 3.58 8.20
CA LEU A 60 11.53 3.43 8.46
C LEU A 60 12.40 3.55 7.22
N SER A 61 11.85 3.29 6.06
CA SER A 61 12.59 3.44 4.80
C SER A 61 12.86 4.89 4.44
N ASP A 62 11.96 5.78 4.83
CA ASP A 62 12.16 7.21 4.62
C ASP A 62 13.31 7.76 5.51
N PHE A 63 13.76 6.96 6.50
CA PHE A 63 14.78 7.28 7.49
C PHE A 63 15.91 6.23 7.55
N ALA A 64 16.15 5.50 6.49
CA ALA A 64 17.08 4.35 6.39
C ALA A 64 18.55 4.64 6.72
N THR A 65 18.90 5.88 7.08
CA THR A 65 20.25 6.28 7.50
C THR A 65 20.56 5.99 8.96
N ASN A 66 19.60 5.51 9.77
CA ASN A 66 19.82 5.27 11.19
C ASN A 66 19.82 3.76 11.49
N GLU A 67 21.02 3.19 11.72
CA GLU A 67 21.22 1.76 12.06
C GLU A 67 20.40 1.33 13.28
N ALA A 68 20.30 2.18 14.29
CA ALA A 68 19.50 1.89 15.49
C ALA A 68 18.00 1.72 15.20
N LEU A 69 17.51 2.25 14.08
CA LEU A 69 16.15 2.05 13.62
C LEU A 69 16.00 0.75 12.81
N ARG A 70 17.03 0.30 12.10
CA ARG A 70 17.00 -1.00 11.40
C ARG A 70 16.82 -2.16 12.38
N ASP A 71 17.50 -2.15 13.50
CA ASP A 71 17.35 -3.18 14.54
C ASP A 71 15.92 -3.21 15.11
N VAL A 72 15.33 -2.02 15.29
CA VAL A 72 13.92 -1.90 15.70
C VAL A 72 12.99 -2.48 14.65
N VAL A 73 13.28 -2.32 13.34
CA VAL A 73 12.47 -2.88 12.23
C VAL A 73 12.58 -4.39 12.15
N GLN A 74 13.78 -4.92 12.28
CA GLN A 74 13.98 -6.38 12.28
C GLN A 74 13.22 -7.02 13.44
N GLY A 75 13.11 -6.35 14.58
CA GLY A 75 12.24 -6.75 15.69
C GLY A 75 10.73 -6.66 15.39
N ILE A 76 10.32 -5.81 14.43
CA ILE A 76 8.91 -5.68 13.98
C ILE A 76 8.50 -6.87 13.08
N SER A 77 9.43 -7.49 12.40
CA SER A 77 9.14 -8.64 11.53
C SER A 77 8.85 -9.93 12.30
N THR A 78 9.09 -9.95 13.60
CA THR A 78 8.74 -11.06 14.49
C THR A 78 7.53 -10.68 15.36
N ASP A 79 6.68 -11.65 15.72
CA ASP A 79 5.42 -11.47 16.46
C ASP A 79 5.52 -10.75 17.84
N ASN A 80 6.72 -10.38 18.26
CA ASN A 80 7.02 -9.73 19.53
C ASN A 80 7.37 -8.24 19.37
N PHE A 81 6.45 -7.45 18.80
CA PHE A 81 6.64 -6.00 18.79
C PHE A 81 6.46 -5.41 20.19
N ALA A 82 7.55 -5.34 20.93
CA ALA A 82 7.53 -4.79 22.29
C ALA A 82 7.19 -3.29 22.30
N ARG A 83 6.45 -2.83 23.30
CA ARG A 83 6.16 -1.40 23.54
C ARG A 83 7.43 -0.54 23.52
N ALA A 84 8.58 -1.09 23.96
CA ALA A 84 9.87 -0.43 23.91
C ALA A 84 10.33 -0.08 22.48
N ALA A 85 10.12 -0.97 21.51
CA ALA A 85 10.43 -0.70 20.10
C ALA A 85 9.52 0.40 19.52
N SER A 86 8.21 0.37 19.83
CA SER A 86 7.28 1.44 19.46
C SER A 86 7.67 2.79 20.04
N LYS A 87 8.15 2.83 21.29
CA LYS A 87 8.62 4.05 21.92
C LYS A 87 9.85 4.63 21.22
N LYS A 88 10.85 3.78 20.91
CA LYS A 88 12.03 4.19 20.13
C LYS A 88 11.63 4.73 18.77
N LEU A 89 10.76 4.01 18.06
CA LEU A 89 10.25 4.40 16.74
C LEU A 89 9.52 5.75 16.81
N SER A 90 8.61 5.95 17.75
CA SER A 90 7.83 7.18 17.87
C SER A 90 8.73 8.40 18.17
N ASN A 91 9.83 8.21 18.90
CA ASN A 91 10.77 9.29 19.20
C ASN A 91 11.64 9.66 18.00
N ALA A 92 11.94 8.70 17.12
CA ALA A 92 12.77 8.90 15.94
C ALA A 92 12.00 9.51 14.75
N LEU A 93 10.67 9.29 14.68
CA LEU A 93 9.86 9.77 13.56
C LEU A 93 9.49 11.25 13.71
N PRO A 94 9.44 12.02 12.59
CA PRO A 94 8.96 13.40 12.59
C PRO A 94 7.52 13.51 13.14
N ARG A 95 7.21 14.69 13.70
CA ARG A 95 5.85 14.96 14.23
C ARG A 95 4.76 14.88 13.18
N SER A 96 5.10 15.11 11.90
CA SER A 96 4.18 15.04 10.78
C SER A 96 3.96 13.61 10.26
N SER A 97 4.70 12.62 10.77
CA SER A 97 4.57 11.23 10.30
C SER A 97 3.34 10.54 10.89
N PRO A 98 2.40 10.04 10.07
CA PRO A 98 1.28 9.24 10.57
C PRO A 98 1.70 7.99 11.35
N ALA A 99 2.84 7.41 11.02
CA ALA A 99 3.38 6.25 11.71
C ALA A 99 3.82 6.58 13.14
N ARG A 100 4.20 7.84 13.42
CA ARG A 100 4.48 8.29 14.78
C ARG A 100 3.24 8.20 15.66
N ASP A 101 2.10 8.69 15.18
CA ASP A 101 0.83 8.66 15.91
C ASP A 101 0.42 7.21 16.20
N VAL A 102 0.58 6.34 15.21
CA VAL A 102 0.33 4.89 15.31
C VAL A 102 1.25 4.27 16.38
N ALA A 103 2.55 4.52 16.32
CA ALA A 103 3.51 3.98 17.29
C ALA A 103 3.24 4.49 18.72
N GLN A 104 2.94 5.78 18.90
CA GLN A 104 2.59 6.37 20.20
C GLN A 104 1.30 5.76 20.78
N ALA A 105 0.29 5.56 19.93
CA ALA A 105 -0.96 4.94 20.37
C ALA A 105 -0.74 3.48 20.80
N TYR A 106 0.12 2.75 20.10
CA TYR A 106 0.48 1.39 20.49
C TYR A 106 1.22 1.35 21.85
N VAL A 107 2.15 2.27 22.09
CA VAL A 107 2.82 2.39 23.40
C VAL A 107 1.81 2.54 24.55
N ARG A 108 0.75 3.34 24.32
CA ARG A 108 -0.28 3.60 25.34
C ARG A 108 -1.24 2.43 25.53
N THR A 109 -1.63 1.76 24.44
CA THR A 109 -2.75 0.81 24.46
C THR A 109 -2.33 -0.64 24.41
N GLY A 110 -1.19 -0.96 23.78
CA GLY A 110 -0.78 -2.32 23.43
C GLY A 110 -1.71 -2.99 22.40
N ASP A 111 -2.54 -2.22 21.71
CA ASP A 111 -3.60 -2.69 20.83
C ASP A 111 -3.36 -2.13 19.42
N ALA A 112 -3.08 -3.01 18.47
CA ALA A 112 -2.78 -2.64 17.08
C ALA A 112 -3.98 -1.94 16.40
N ALA A 113 -5.21 -2.37 16.68
CA ALA A 113 -6.39 -1.77 16.06
C ALA A 113 -6.60 -0.33 16.55
N LYS A 114 -6.44 -0.08 17.86
CA LYS A 114 -6.48 1.27 18.41
C LYS A 114 -5.33 2.11 17.91
N ALA A 115 -4.14 1.52 17.75
CA ALA A 115 -2.97 2.19 17.23
C ALA A 115 -3.19 2.68 15.79
N VAL A 116 -3.63 1.82 14.90
CA VAL A 116 -3.87 2.18 13.49
C VAL A 116 -4.99 3.21 13.35
N LYS A 117 -6.03 3.14 14.20
CA LYS A 117 -7.10 4.16 14.24
C LYS A 117 -6.61 5.54 14.67
N ALA A 118 -5.49 5.63 15.39
CA ALA A 118 -4.91 6.91 15.79
C ALA A 118 -4.24 7.68 14.65
N ALA A 119 -3.95 7.02 13.52
CA ALA A 119 -3.48 7.72 12.33
C ALA A 119 -4.51 8.76 11.84
N PRO A 120 -4.07 9.91 11.31
CA PRO A 120 -4.97 10.90 10.73
C PRO A 120 -5.90 10.29 9.68
N HIS A 121 -7.15 10.76 9.60
CA HIS A 121 -8.14 10.26 8.66
C HIS A 121 -7.60 10.28 7.22
N ALA A 122 -6.95 11.37 6.82
CA ALA A 122 -6.36 11.52 5.48
C ALA A 122 -5.34 10.41 5.16
N ALA A 123 -4.50 10.02 6.12
CA ALA A 123 -3.54 8.93 5.94
C ALA A 123 -4.24 7.59 5.76
N ARG A 124 -5.26 7.28 6.57
CA ARG A 124 -6.03 6.04 6.46
C ARG A 124 -6.77 5.94 5.13
N THR A 125 -7.36 7.05 4.68
CA THR A 125 -8.00 7.16 3.35
C THR A 125 -6.99 6.96 2.22
N MET A 126 -5.82 7.57 2.33
CA MET A 126 -4.74 7.40 1.35
C MET A 126 -4.31 5.92 1.25
N TRP A 127 -4.17 5.21 2.36
CA TRP A 127 -3.81 3.80 2.37
C TRP A 127 -4.88 2.92 1.69
N ALA A 128 -6.16 3.17 1.98
CA ALA A 128 -7.25 2.46 1.30
C ALA A 128 -7.25 2.71 -0.20
N HIS A 129 -7.08 3.97 -0.61
CA HIS A 129 -6.99 4.33 -2.03
C HIS A 129 -5.75 3.76 -2.72
N ALA A 130 -4.64 3.58 -2.00
CA ALA A 130 -3.45 2.92 -2.56
C ALA A 130 -3.76 1.46 -2.95
N TYR A 131 -4.53 0.75 -2.13
CA TYR A 131 -4.95 -0.61 -2.46
C TYR A 131 -5.95 -0.65 -3.62
N GLN A 132 -6.92 0.26 -3.68
CA GLN A 132 -7.81 0.40 -4.84
C GLN A 132 -7.04 0.64 -6.14
N ALA A 133 -6.05 1.53 -6.10
CA ALA A 133 -5.17 1.81 -7.23
C ALA A 133 -4.33 0.59 -7.65
N PHE A 134 -3.86 -0.19 -6.68
CA PHE A 134 -3.16 -1.44 -6.94
C PHE A 134 -4.07 -2.47 -7.63
N LEU A 135 -5.31 -2.66 -7.16
CA LEU A 135 -6.29 -3.55 -7.80
C LEU A 135 -6.57 -3.12 -9.23
N PHE A 136 -6.78 -1.85 -9.46
CA PHE A 136 -6.98 -1.29 -10.80
C PHE A 136 -5.80 -1.59 -11.72
N ASN A 137 -4.57 -1.33 -11.26
CA ASN A 137 -3.36 -1.62 -12.03
C ASN A 137 -3.23 -3.12 -12.38
N LYS A 138 -3.60 -4.02 -11.46
CA LYS A 138 -3.60 -5.47 -11.72
C LYS A 138 -4.62 -5.84 -12.80
N GLY A 139 -5.83 -5.29 -12.73
CA GLY A 139 -6.87 -5.49 -13.75
C GLY A 139 -6.45 -4.94 -15.12
N ALA A 140 -5.97 -3.71 -15.15
CA ALA A 140 -5.50 -3.06 -16.36
C ALA A 140 -4.35 -3.83 -17.03
N ALA A 141 -3.37 -4.28 -16.24
CA ALA A 141 -2.26 -5.09 -16.74
C ALA A 141 -2.71 -6.46 -17.30
N ALA A 142 -3.71 -7.09 -16.68
CA ALA A 142 -4.27 -8.35 -17.17
C ALA A 142 -5.02 -8.14 -18.49
N ALA A 143 -5.85 -7.11 -18.58
CA ALA A 143 -6.56 -6.75 -19.81
C ALA A 143 -5.61 -6.46 -20.98
N CYS A 144 -4.55 -5.68 -20.70
CA CYS A 144 -3.50 -5.40 -21.69
C CYS A 144 -2.80 -6.67 -22.21
N ARG A 145 -2.44 -7.59 -21.30
CA ARG A 145 -1.78 -8.84 -21.72
C ARG A 145 -2.69 -9.74 -22.54
N ALA A 146 -3.98 -9.71 -22.27
CA ALA A 146 -4.98 -10.47 -23.02
C ALA A 146 -5.38 -9.81 -24.36
N GLY A 147 -4.94 -8.58 -24.63
CA GLY A 147 -5.36 -7.80 -25.79
C GLY A 147 -6.82 -7.31 -25.71
N ASP A 148 -7.46 -7.46 -24.56
CA ASP A 148 -8.85 -7.08 -24.28
C ASP A 148 -8.88 -5.90 -23.31
N VAL A 149 -8.58 -4.72 -23.82
CA VAL A 149 -8.55 -3.48 -23.02
C VAL A 149 -9.90 -2.80 -23.11
N PRO A 150 -10.72 -2.85 -22.04
CA PRO A 150 -12.03 -2.20 -22.03
C PRO A 150 -11.87 -0.68 -22.08
N ALA A 151 -12.88 0.02 -22.63
CA ALA A 151 -12.90 1.49 -22.65
C ALA A 151 -12.86 2.12 -21.25
N ALA A 152 -13.37 1.41 -20.24
CA ALA A 152 -13.32 1.82 -18.83
C ALA A 152 -13.14 0.60 -17.92
N LEU A 153 -12.36 0.77 -16.85
CA LEU A 153 -12.25 -0.15 -15.74
C LEU A 153 -12.71 0.55 -14.46
N PRO A 154 -13.57 -0.06 -13.64
CA PRO A 154 -14.02 0.56 -12.40
C PRO A 154 -12.91 0.54 -11.36
N LEU A 155 -12.88 1.57 -10.49
CA LEU A 155 -12.16 1.52 -9.22
C LEU A 155 -13.03 0.79 -8.21
N VAL A 156 -12.60 -0.40 -7.82
CA VAL A 156 -13.31 -1.21 -6.82
C VAL A 156 -13.36 -0.46 -5.48
N GLY A 157 -14.52 -0.43 -4.85
CA GLY A 157 -14.72 0.27 -3.58
C GLY A 157 -16.02 -0.15 -2.90
N SER A 158 -16.44 0.60 -1.88
CA SER A 158 -17.66 0.31 -1.11
C SER A 158 -18.94 0.34 -1.93
N SER A 159 -18.95 1.09 -3.03
CA SER A 159 -20.11 1.29 -3.91
C SER A 159 -19.90 0.70 -5.31
N VAL A 160 -18.75 0.10 -5.58
CA VAL A 160 -18.39 -0.43 -6.90
C VAL A 160 -17.76 -1.80 -6.73
N ASP A 161 -18.43 -2.82 -7.22
CA ASP A 161 -17.96 -4.19 -7.20
C ASP A 161 -16.80 -4.42 -8.19
N ALA A 162 -16.04 -5.48 -7.96
CA ALA A 162 -15.04 -5.92 -8.92
C ALA A 162 -15.74 -6.34 -10.23
N PRO A 163 -15.12 -6.06 -11.39
CA PRO A 163 -15.65 -6.45 -12.69
C PRO A 163 -15.94 -7.95 -12.77
N ASP A 164 -16.70 -8.33 -13.79
CA ASP A 164 -17.06 -9.70 -14.07
C ASP A 164 -15.83 -10.62 -14.01
N PRO A 165 -15.85 -11.70 -13.21
CA PRO A 165 -14.73 -12.63 -13.07
C PRO A 165 -14.40 -13.39 -14.37
N SER A 166 -15.30 -13.44 -15.34
CA SER A 166 -15.04 -14.04 -16.65
C SER A 166 -14.06 -13.20 -17.50
N THR A 167 -13.92 -11.91 -17.20
CA THR A 167 -12.97 -11.04 -17.89
C THR A 167 -11.56 -11.15 -17.30
N PRO A 168 -10.49 -10.97 -18.10
CA PRO A 168 -9.12 -10.97 -17.60
C PRO A 168 -8.90 -9.95 -16.48
N ALA A 169 -9.48 -8.76 -16.61
CA ALA A 169 -9.39 -7.69 -15.60
C ALA A 169 -10.10 -8.08 -14.31
N GLY A 170 -11.35 -8.57 -14.40
CA GLY A 170 -12.14 -8.95 -13.23
C GLY A 170 -11.55 -10.14 -12.49
N ASN A 171 -11.06 -11.15 -13.20
CA ASN A 171 -10.36 -12.27 -12.58
C ASN A 171 -9.10 -11.82 -11.81
N ALA A 172 -8.26 -10.97 -12.43
CA ALA A 172 -7.05 -10.48 -11.80
C ALA A 172 -7.34 -9.62 -10.56
N MET A 173 -8.37 -8.78 -10.57
CA MET A 173 -8.77 -7.97 -9.41
C MET A 173 -9.31 -8.86 -8.28
N ARG A 174 -10.20 -9.82 -8.58
CA ARG A 174 -10.79 -10.71 -7.58
C ARG A 174 -9.77 -11.64 -6.92
N ALA A 175 -8.72 -12.05 -7.66
CA ALA A 175 -7.63 -12.85 -7.10
C ALA A 175 -6.84 -12.11 -5.99
N GLN A 176 -6.89 -10.78 -5.96
CA GLN A 176 -6.22 -9.98 -4.94
C GLN A 176 -7.13 -9.66 -3.72
N LEU A 177 -8.44 -9.90 -3.84
CA LEU A 177 -9.40 -9.65 -2.77
C LEU A 177 -9.53 -10.81 -1.78
N ARG A 178 -8.97 -11.96 -2.12
CA ARG A 178 -8.89 -13.16 -1.26
C ARG A 178 -7.63 -13.10 -0.41
#